data_55009d4bfe1b4941fde6ffce50e7810a
#
_entry.id   55009d4bfe1b4941fde6ffce50e7810a
#
_cell.length_a   1.000
_cell.length_b   1.000
_cell.length_c   1.000
_cell.angle_alpha   90.00
_cell.angle_beta   90.00
_cell.angle_gamma   90.00
#
_symmetry.space_group_name_H-M   'P 1'
#
loop_
_entity.id
_entity.type
_entity.pdbx_description
1 polymer ?
#
loop_
_entity_poly.entity_id
_entity_poly.type
_entity_poly.pdbx_seq_one_letter_code
_entity_poly.pdbx_strand_id
1 'polypeptide(L)'
;TFMSPFLTPAFQNTYGAKDGYYASWGSKLVTKQSWTPTDFYQTGYNTSNSVGLSFGGKKSQTYVSAGVVTAEGIIPNNEYNRYNFTANHSSSFLDERMHLSVLGMYMNVNEQNMLSSGQYYNPMIPVYLMSPSDDIRKYAVYERYNASRNFPVQYWPWGSQSLQMQNPYWITNRNMFNTGKDRFLFGA
;
A
#
# COMPACT_ATOMS: atom_id res chain seq x y z
N THR A 1 -2.11 15.22 16.66
CA THR A 1 -3.46 15.22 17.25
C THR A 1 -4.35 14.54 16.24
N PHE A 2 -4.78 13.31 16.51
CA PHE A 2 -5.76 12.61 15.69
C PHE A 2 -7.05 13.42 15.73
N MET A 3 -7.46 13.97 14.61
CA MET A 3 -8.78 14.55 14.49
C MET A 3 -9.76 13.39 14.54
N SER A 4 -10.30 13.18 15.73
CA SER A 4 -11.40 12.24 15.91
C SER A 4 -12.54 12.63 14.97
N PRO A 5 -13.22 11.69 14.30
CA PRO A 5 -14.48 11.99 13.59
C PRO A 5 -15.54 12.59 14.51
N PHE A 6 -15.27 12.63 15.81
CA PHE A 6 -16.10 13.27 16.84
C PHE A 6 -15.68 14.71 17.16
N LEU A 7 -14.54 15.21 16.63
CA LEU A 7 -14.24 16.63 16.70
C LEU A 7 -15.22 17.36 15.80
N THR A 8 -16.16 18.01 16.46
CA THR A 8 -17.21 18.75 15.77
C THR A 8 -16.60 19.95 15.04
N PRO A 9 -17.14 20.35 13.89
CA PRO A 9 -16.71 21.57 13.19
C PRO A 9 -16.70 22.83 14.08
N ALA A 10 -17.58 22.89 15.09
CA ALA A 10 -17.61 23.96 16.06
C ALA A 10 -16.29 24.16 16.81
N PHE A 11 -15.53 23.10 17.08
CA PHE A 11 -14.21 23.22 17.70
C PHE A 11 -13.22 23.97 16.79
N GLN A 12 -13.26 23.69 15.50
CA GLN A 12 -12.41 24.36 14.51
C GLN A 12 -12.74 25.85 14.40
N ASN A 13 -14.04 26.19 14.36
CA ASN A 13 -14.52 27.57 14.28
C ASN A 13 -14.20 28.37 15.54
N THR A 14 -14.13 27.75 16.72
CA THR A 14 -13.76 28.39 17.98
C THR A 14 -12.36 28.99 17.92
N TYR A 15 -11.48 28.42 17.10
CA TYR A 15 -10.10 28.93 16.90
C TYR A 15 -9.95 29.85 15.68
N GLY A 16 -11.05 30.37 15.12
CA GLY A 16 -11.05 31.34 14.04
C GLY A 16 -10.68 30.80 12.68
N ALA A 17 -10.72 29.46 12.47
CA ALA A 17 -10.50 28.86 11.18
C ALA A 17 -11.68 29.13 10.23
N LYS A 18 -11.39 29.23 8.92
CA LYS A 18 -12.43 29.45 7.90
C LYS A 18 -13.18 28.18 7.58
N ASP A 19 -14.49 28.29 7.34
CA ASP A 19 -15.32 27.19 6.90
C ASP A 19 -14.87 26.63 5.55
N GLY A 20 -14.97 25.32 5.39
CA GLY A 20 -14.61 24.63 4.15
C GLY A 20 -13.12 24.38 3.95
N TYR A 21 -12.26 24.75 4.88
CA TYR A 21 -10.84 24.43 4.89
C TYR A 21 -10.55 23.20 5.76
N TYR A 22 -9.41 22.55 5.58
CA TYR A 22 -8.99 21.44 6.47
C TYR A 22 -8.85 21.86 7.95
N ALA A 23 -8.71 23.16 8.20
CA ALA A 23 -8.61 23.72 9.55
C ALA A 23 -9.98 24.05 10.15
N SER A 24 -11.04 24.14 9.34
CA SER A 24 -12.41 24.41 9.79
C SER A 24 -13.40 23.67 8.88
N TRP A 25 -14.40 23.06 9.50
CA TRP A 25 -15.41 22.26 8.81
C TRP A 25 -16.83 22.87 8.90
N GLY A 26 -16.93 24.13 9.29
CA GLY A 26 -18.20 24.83 9.39
C GLY A 26 -18.94 24.64 10.71
N SER A 27 -20.25 24.71 10.68
CA SER A 27 -21.10 24.66 11.87
C SER A 27 -21.19 23.26 12.46
N LYS A 28 -21.49 23.18 13.76
CA LYS A 28 -21.69 21.92 14.48
C LYS A 28 -22.72 21.04 13.78
N LEU A 29 -22.38 19.79 13.55
CA LEU A 29 -23.29 18.82 13.00
C LEU A 29 -24.41 18.48 13.99
N VAL A 30 -25.65 18.48 13.49
CA VAL A 30 -26.84 18.14 14.27
C VAL A 30 -27.09 16.63 14.26
N THR A 31 -26.74 15.96 13.16
CA THR A 31 -26.95 14.52 12.98
C THR A 31 -25.62 13.81 12.75
N LYS A 32 -25.53 12.57 13.24
CA LYS A 32 -24.38 11.72 13.00
C LYS A 32 -24.29 11.37 11.50
N GLN A 33 -23.10 11.48 10.94
CA GLN A 33 -22.86 11.07 9.56
C GLN A 33 -22.94 9.54 9.40
N SER A 34 -23.37 9.11 8.21
CA SER A 34 -23.51 7.68 7.87
C SER A 34 -22.21 7.05 7.40
N TRP A 35 -21.18 7.84 7.13
CA TRP A 35 -19.89 7.39 6.65
C TRP A 35 -18.80 7.50 7.71
N THR A 36 -17.73 6.74 7.54
CA THR A 36 -16.54 6.78 8.38
C THR A 36 -15.29 6.74 7.51
N PRO A 37 -14.12 7.15 7.98
CA PRO A 37 -12.87 6.98 7.25
C PRO A 37 -12.60 5.54 6.79
N THR A 38 -13.19 4.55 7.47
CA THR A 38 -13.06 3.14 7.11
C THR A 38 -13.74 2.79 5.79
N ASP A 39 -14.68 3.61 5.29
CA ASP A 39 -15.35 3.39 4.01
C ASP A 39 -14.42 3.57 2.80
N PHE A 40 -13.25 4.16 3.01
CA PHE A 40 -12.21 4.25 1.99
C PHE A 40 -11.43 2.94 1.83
N TYR A 41 -11.30 2.17 2.92
CA TYR A 41 -10.46 0.99 2.94
C TYR A 41 -11.17 -0.25 2.38
N GLN A 42 -10.37 -1.17 1.89
CA GLN A 42 -10.82 -2.51 1.46
C GLN A 42 -10.34 -3.58 2.45
N THR A 43 -10.86 -4.79 2.30
CA THR A 43 -10.34 -5.95 3.03
C THR A 43 -9.03 -6.39 2.39
N GLY A 44 -7.93 -6.29 3.14
CA GLY A 44 -6.65 -6.81 2.72
C GLY A 44 -6.53 -8.32 3.00
N TYR A 45 -5.67 -8.98 2.25
CA TYR A 45 -5.33 -10.39 2.48
C TYR A 45 -3.82 -10.63 2.26
N ASN A 46 -3.34 -11.71 2.84
CA ASN A 46 -1.98 -12.19 2.62
C ASN A 46 -2.00 -13.72 2.54
N THR A 47 -1.48 -14.25 1.46
CA THR A 47 -1.30 -15.70 1.28
C THR A 47 0.18 -16.00 1.05
N SER A 48 0.65 -17.08 1.68
CA SER A 48 2.00 -17.59 1.51
C SER A 48 1.96 -19.09 1.29
N ASN A 49 2.46 -19.52 0.15
CA ASN A 49 2.50 -20.93 -0.23
C ASN A 49 3.93 -21.30 -0.60
N SER A 50 4.38 -22.46 -0.16
CA SER A 50 5.69 -22.96 -0.53
C SER A 50 5.70 -24.48 -0.64
N VAL A 51 6.57 -24.97 -1.50
CA VAL A 51 6.86 -26.38 -1.66
C VAL A 51 8.36 -26.57 -1.60
N GLY A 52 8.80 -27.60 -0.89
CA GLY A 52 10.20 -27.99 -0.80
C GLY A 52 10.36 -29.48 -0.99
N LEU A 53 11.41 -29.87 -1.68
CA LEU A 53 11.78 -31.23 -1.93
C LEU A 53 13.23 -31.46 -1.51
N SER A 54 13.46 -32.53 -0.76
CA SER A 54 14.80 -32.99 -0.40
C SER A 54 15.02 -34.39 -0.95
N PHE A 55 16.14 -34.60 -1.63
CA PHE A 55 16.54 -35.90 -2.13
C PHE A 55 18.06 -36.06 -2.08
N GLY A 56 18.50 -37.27 -1.96
CA GLY A 56 19.92 -37.56 -1.89
C GLY A 56 20.22 -38.91 -1.28
N GLY A 57 21.48 -39.16 -0.98
CA GLY A 57 21.99 -40.37 -0.39
C GLY A 57 23.04 -40.07 0.70
N LYS A 58 23.82 -41.09 1.08
CA LYS A 58 24.80 -40.98 2.19
C LYS A 58 25.88 -39.93 1.94
N LYS A 59 26.24 -39.67 0.67
CA LYS A 59 27.34 -38.76 0.31
C LYS A 59 26.90 -37.49 -0.40
N SER A 60 25.61 -37.32 -0.71
CA SER A 60 25.10 -36.11 -1.34
C SER A 60 23.67 -35.84 -0.95
N GLN A 61 23.31 -34.57 -0.81
CA GLN A 61 21.96 -34.13 -0.51
C GLN A 61 21.63 -32.89 -1.33
N THR A 62 20.43 -32.88 -1.89
CA THR A 62 19.90 -31.74 -2.64
C THR A 62 18.59 -31.34 -2.04
N TYR A 63 18.44 -30.03 -1.85
CA TYR A 63 17.18 -29.40 -1.46
C TYR A 63 16.78 -28.37 -2.50
N VAL A 64 15.55 -28.42 -2.96
CA VAL A 64 14.98 -27.38 -3.82
C VAL A 64 13.66 -26.92 -3.23
N SER A 65 13.40 -25.62 -3.32
CA SER A 65 12.13 -25.06 -2.90
C SER A 65 11.67 -23.93 -3.80
N ALA A 66 10.38 -23.80 -3.93
CA ALA A 66 9.72 -22.67 -4.55
C ALA A 66 8.65 -22.12 -3.63
N GLY A 67 8.53 -20.81 -3.55
CA GLY A 67 7.53 -20.13 -2.73
C GLY A 67 6.93 -18.94 -3.44
N VAL A 68 5.68 -18.66 -3.11
CA VAL A 68 4.95 -17.48 -3.57
C VAL A 68 4.26 -16.81 -2.39
N VAL A 69 4.40 -15.50 -2.30
CA VAL A 69 3.63 -14.66 -1.38
C VAL A 69 2.85 -13.68 -2.23
N THR A 70 1.55 -13.62 -2.01
CA THR A 70 0.67 -12.62 -2.62
C THR A 70 -0.10 -11.92 -1.52
N ALA A 71 -0.02 -10.61 -1.48
CA ALA A 71 -0.72 -9.79 -0.51
C ALA A 71 -1.38 -8.59 -1.19
N GLU A 72 -2.56 -8.27 -0.72
CA GLU A 72 -3.29 -7.05 -1.04
C GLU A 72 -3.52 -6.27 0.24
N GLY A 73 -3.19 -4.99 0.23
CA GLY A 73 -3.31 -4.13 1.40
C GLY A 73 -4.73 -3.63 1.63
N ILE A 74 -4.94 -3.01 2.77
CA ILE A 74 -6.23 -2.36 3.10
C ILE A 74 -6.47 -1.08 2.31
N ILE A 75 -5.44 -0.51 1.69
CA ILE A 75 -5.56 0.65 0.82
C ILE A 75 -5.81 0.14 -0.61
N PRO A 76 -6.80 0.71 -1.33
CA PRO A 76 -7.08 0.29 -2.70
C PRO A 76 -5.84 0.31 -3.60
N ASN A 77 -5.68 -0.73 -4.44
CA ASN A 77 -4.55 -0.91 -5.36
C ASN A 77 -3.16 -1.02 -4.68
N ASN A 78 -3.09 -1.38 -3.41
CA ASN A 78 -1.84 -1.71 -2.75
C ASN A 78 -1.60 -3.21 -2.83
N GLU A 79 -0.57 -3.62 -3.58
CA GLU A 79 -0.27 -5.02 -3.87
C GLU A 79 1.19 -5.35 -3.60
N TYR A 80 1.43 -6.56 -3.16
CA TYR A 80 2.76 -7.13 -2.96
C TYR A 80 2.79 -8.56 -3.46
N ASN A 81 3.70 -8.86 -4.40
CA ASN A 81 3.93 -10.19 -4.92
C ASN A 81 5.41 -10.55 -4.80
N ARG A 82 5.69 -11.71 -4.22
CA ARG A 82 7.05 -12.23 -4.10
C ARG A 82 7.11 -13.68 -4.54
N TYR A 83 8.02 -13.97 -5.45
CA TYR A 83 8.38 -15.31 -5.88
C TYR A 83 9.80 -15.60 -5.41
N ASN A 84 10.02 -16.75 -4.83
CA ASN A 84 11.36 -17.20 -4.45
C ASN A 84 11.61 -18.64 -4.87
N PHE A 85 12.82 -18.87 -5.32
CA PHE A 85 13.33 -20.19 -5.66
C PHE A 85 14.67 -20.39 -4.96
N THR A 86 14.86 -21.56 -4.34
CA THR A 86 16.10 -21.92 -3.67
C THR A 86 16.54 -23.31 -4.11
N ALA A 87 17.80 -23.47 -4.42
CA ALA A 87 18.45 -24.76 -4.63
C ALA A 87 19.71 -24.83 -3.78
N ASN A 88 19.85 -25.87 -3.01
CA ASN A 88 21.02 -26.15 -2.19
C ASN A 88 21.47 -27.59 -2.48
N HIS A 89 22.76 -27.75 -2.75
CA HIS A 89 23.37 -29.05 -2.95
C HIS A 89 24.61 -29.18 -2.09
N SER A 90 24.73 -30.28 -1.36
CA SER A 90 25.93 -30.65 -0.62
C SER A 90 26.42 -32.03 -1.01
N SER A 91 27.72 -32.18 -1.14
CA SER A 91 28.37 -33.45 -1.47
C SER A 91 29.66 -33.65 -0.71
N SER A 92 29.93 -34.88 -0.35
CA SER A 92 31.18 -35.31 0.30
C SER A 92 31.93 -36.23 -0.65
N PHE A 93 33.23 -35.97 -0.87
CA PHE A 93 34.12 -36.67 -1.77
C PHE A 93 35.36 -37.18 -1.02
N LEU A 94 36.13 -38.09 -1.68
CA LEU A 94 37.39 -38.59 -1.20
C LEU A 94 37.28 -39.14 0.24
N ASP A 95 36.38 -40.06 0.48
CA ASP A 95 36.13 -40.63 1.79
C ASP A 95 35.92 -39.57 2.88
N GLU A 96 35.01 -38.58 2.58
CA GLU A 96 34.60 -37.48 3.46
C GLU A 96 35.71 -36.44 3.77
N ARG A 97 36.85 -36.50 3.03
CA ARG A 97 37.89 -35.48 3.20
C ARG A 97 37.59 -34.15 2.50
N MET A 98 36.67 -34.16 1.58
CA MET A 98 36.24 -32.94 0.88
C MET A 98 34.72 -32.81 0.97
N HIS A 99 34.25 -31.61 1.35
CA HIS A 99 32.84 -31.25 1.37
C HIS A 99 32.63 -30.07 0.44
N LEU A 100 31.66 -30.20 -0.44
CA LEU A 100 31.22 -29.11 -1.32
C LEU A 100 29.77 -28.78 -0.95
N SER A 101 29.50 -27.50 -0.75
CA SER A 101 28.13 -27.00 -0.59
C SER A 101 27.91 -25.87 -1.58
N VAL A 102 26.85 -25.94 -2.37
CA VAL A 102 26.50 -24.92 -3.36
C VAL A 102 25.07 -24.48 -3.10
N LEU A 103 24.88 -23.16 -2.96
CA LEU A 103 23.59 -22.51 -2.79
C LEU A 103 23.30 -21.60 -3.98
N GLY A 104 22.12 -21.74 -4.56
CA GLY A 104 21.55 -20.78 -5.50
C GLY A 104 20.18 -20.32 -4.99
N MET A 105 19.95 -19.03 -4.98
CA MET A 105 18.66 -18.44 -4.64
C MET A 105 18.30 -17.35 -5.64
N TYR A 106 17.05 -17.37 -6.06
CA TYR A 106 16.45 -16.30 -6.86
C TYR A 106 15.21 -15.80 -6.16
N MET A 107 15.03 -14.48 -6.12
CA MET A 107 13.84 -13.83 -5.59
C MET A 107 13.44 -12.69 -6.51
N ASN A 108 12.17 -12.69 -6.90
CA ASN A 108 11.51 -11.58 -7.59
C ASN A 108 10.45 -10.98 -6.67
N VAL A 109 10.45 -9.66 -6.53
CA VAL A 109 9.49 -8.90 -5.72
C VAL A 109 8.88 -7.82 -6.60
N ASN A 110 7.55 -7.77 -6.63
CA ASN A 110 6.77 -6.73 -7.28
C ASN A 110 5.90 -6.06 -6.24
N GLU A 111 6.05 -4.75 -6.11
CA GLU A 111 5.33 -3.90 -5.16
C GLU A 111 4.57 -2.83 -5.93
N GLN A 112 3.28 -2.67 -5.62
CA GLN A 112 2.45 -1.61 -6.18
C GLN A 112 1.88 -0.74 -5.05
N ASN A 113 2.02 0.56 -5.18
CA ASN A 113 1.45 1.57 -4.27
C ASN A 113 1.78 1.33 -2.80
N MET A 114 3.01 0.94 -2.48
CA MET A 114 3.47 0.92 -1.09
C MET A 114 3.31 2.31 -0.48
N LEU A 115 2.90 2.37 0.78
CA LEU A 115 2.66 3.63 1.48
C LEU A 115 3.86 4.55 1.38
N SER A 116 3.61 5.74 0.81
CA SER A 116 4.57 6.83 0.80
C SER A 116 4.47 7.65 2.08
N SER A 117 5.60 8.15 2.55
CA SER A 117 5.62 9.18 3.59
C SER A 117 5.23 10.54 3.00
N GLY A 118 4.69 11.42 3.85
CA GLY A 118 4.30 12.77 3.46
C GLY A 118 2.83 12.91 3.05
N GLN A 119 2.38 14.15 2.99
CA GLN A 119 0.95 14.45 2.83
C GLN A 119 0.44 14.38 1.39
N TYR A 120 1.34 14.49 0.40
CA TYR A 120 0.94 14.63 -1.00
C TYR A 120 0.55 13.29 -1.63
N TYR A 121 1.30 12.22 -1.33
CA TYR A 121 1.09 10.89 -1.91
C TYR A 121 0.53 9.86 -0.94
N ASN A 122 0.30 10.23 0.32
CA ASN A 122 -0.29 9.34 1.29
C ASN A 122 -1.82 9.48 1.30
N PRO A 123 -2.58 8.49 0.81
CA PRO A 123 -4.04 8.59 0.71
C PRO A 123 -4.73 8.62 2.08
N MET A 124 -4.07 8.17 3.15
CA MET A 124 -4.65 8.16 4.49
C MET A 124 -4.85 9.57 5.04
N ILE A 125 -3.95 10.49 4.70
CA ILE A 125 -3.99 11.85 5.26
C ILE A 125 -5.28 12.59 4.85
N PRO A 126 -5.63 12.71 3.55
CA PRO A 126 -6.90 13.34 3.16
C PRO A 126 -8.13 12.60 3.69
N VAL A 127 -8.09 11.27 3.82
CA VAL A 127 -9.19 10.49 4.38
C VAL A 127 -9.52 10.92 5.81
N TYR A 128 -8.49 11.12 6.66
CA TYR A 128 -8.69 11.50 8.06
C TYR A 128 -8.84 13.00 8.28
N LEU A 129 -8.40 13.83 7.35
CA LEU A 129 -8.52 15.29 7.44
C LEU A 129 -9.73 15.86 6.71
N MET A 130 -10.46 15.02 5.97
CA MET A 130 -11.68 15.45 5.30
C MET A 130 -12.76 15.86 6.31
N SER A 131 -13.59 16.83 5.91
CA SER A 131 -14.70 17.29 6.75
C SER A 131 -15.65 16.14 7.07
N PRO A 132 -16.04 15.94 8.34
CA PRO A 132 -17.03 14.95 8.70
C PRO A 132 -18.44 15.27 8.18
N SER A 133 -18.68 16.48 7.67
CA SER A 133 -19.96 16.87 7.04
C SER A 133 -20.07 16.39 5.58
N ASP A 134 -19.02 15.93 4.99
CA ASP A 134 -19.00 15.43 3.62
C ASP A 134 -18.70 13.92 3.60
N ASP A 135 -19.03 13.24 2.53
CA ASP A 135 -18.96 11.79 2.39
C ASP A 135 -17.84 11.39 1.43
N ILE A 136 -16.85 10.65 1.93
CA ILE A 136 -15.70 10.21 1.15
C ILE A 136 -16.09 9.38 -0.08
N ARG A 137 -17.18 8.61 0.00
CA ARG A 137 -17.66 7.73 -1.07
C ARG A 137 -18.04 8.50 -2.34
N LYS A 138 -18.44 9.77 -2.22
CA LYS A 138 -18.71 10.66 -3.37
C LYS A 138 -17.48 10.89 -4.24
N TYR A 139 -16.30 10.81 -3.65
CA TYR A 139 -15.02 11.06 -4.29
C TYR A 139 -14.39 9.81 -4.89
N ALA A 140 -15.07 8.67 -4.83
CA ALA A 140 -14.72 7.48 -5.62
C ALA A 140 -14.77 7.77 -7.13
N VAL A 141 -15.61 8.73 -7.57
CA VAL A 141 -15.48 9.36 -8.89
C VAL A 141 -14.33 10.36 -8.82
N TYR A 142 -13.10 9.86 -8.83
CA TYR A 142 -11.90 10.62 -8.52
C TYR A 142 -11.45 11.58 -9.63
N GLU A 143 -12.03 11.48 -10.83
CA GLU A 143 -11.67 12.34 -11.96
C GLU A 143 -12.90 12.82 -12.72
N ARG A 144 -12.77 13.98 -13.35
CA ARG A 144 -13.77 14.56 -14.25
C ARG A 144 -13.09 15.18 -15.46
N TYR A 145 -13.74 15.08 -16.60
CA TYR A 145 -13.25 15.70 -17.82
C TYR A 145 -13.27 17.23 -17.70
N ASN A 146 -12.14 17.84 -18.01
CA ASN A 146 -11.99 19.29 -18.05
C ASN A 146 -11.91 19.74 -19.49
N ALA A 147 -12.98 20.39 -19.99
CA ALA A 147 -13.08 20.80 -21.38
C ALA A 147 -12.03 21.85 -21.79
N SER A 148 -11.60 22.72 -20.87
CA SER A 148 -10.57 23.73 -21.16
C SER A 148 -9.17 23.15 -21.29
N ARG A 149 -8.91 22.02 -20.65
CA ARG A 149 -7.63 21.28 -20.69
C ARG A 149 -7.65 20.09 -21.64
N ASN A 150 -8.84 19.69 -22.10
CA ASN A 150 -9.07 18.55 -22.99
C ASN A 150 -8.56 17.20 -22.43
N PHE A 151 -8.60 17.01 -21.10
CA PHE A 151 -8.31 15.73 -20.44
C PHE A 151 -8.99 15.62 -19.07
N PRO A 152 -9.11 14.39 -18.51
CA PRO A 152 -9.60 14.18 -17.15
C PRO A 152 -8.65 14.79 -16.11
N VAL A 153 -9.23 15.49 -15.15
CA VAL A 153 -8.50 16.08 -14.01
C VAL A 153 -9.06 15.52 -12.70
N GLN A 154 -8.26 15.56 -11.68
CA GLN A 154 -8.65 15.17 -10.34
C GLN A 154 -9.90 15.93 -9.89
N TYR A 155 -10.88 15.19 -9.35
CA TYR A 155 -12.04 15.76 -8.69
C TYR A 155 -11.86 15.75 -7.18
N TRP A 156 -11.48 16.90 -6.61
CA TRP A 156 -11.23 17.03 -5.19
C TRP A 156 -11.40 18.49 -4.72
N PRO A 157 -12.51 18.85 -4.03
CA PRO A 157 -12.75 20.24 -3.63
C PRO A 157 -11.93 20.66 -2.41
N TRP A 158 -11.37 19.72 -1.66
CA TRP A 158 -10.70 19.98 -0.38
C TRP A 158 -9.21 20.32 -0.51
N GLY A 159 -8.60 20.15 -1.67
CA GLY A 159 -7.16 20.07 -1.84
C GLY A 159 -6.41 21.38 -2.08
N SER A 160 -7.10 22.47 -2.39
CA SER A 160 -6.41 23.60 -3.02
C SER A 160 -5.86 24.67 -2.07
N GLN A 161 -6.14 24.62 -0.78
CA GLN A 161 -6.05 25.85 -0.01
C GLN A 161 -4.89 25.94 0.98
N SER A 162 -4.39 24.85 1.54
CA SER A 162 -3.26 24.92 2.48
C SER A 162 -2.36 23.70 2.58
N LEU A 163 -2.84 22.52 2.29
CA LEU A 163 -2.09 21.29 2.50
C LEU A 163 -1.78 20.51 1.22
N GLN A 164 -2.19 21.01 0.06
CA GLN A 164 -1.98 20.40 -1.27
C GLN A 164 -2.33 18.90 -1.32
N MET A 165 -3.33 18.49 -0.53
CA MET A 165 -3.78 17.12 -0.50
C MET A 165 -4.55 16.78 -1.76
N GLN A 166 -4.44 15.53 -2.17
CA GLN A 166 -5.13 14.99 -3.33
C GLN A 166 -6.32 14.14 -2.91
N ASN A 167 -7.23 13.88 -3.83
CA ASN A 167 -8.26 12.88 -3.66
C ASN A 167 -7.59 11.52 -3.37
N PRO A 168 -7.93 10.82 -2.27
CA PRO A 168 -7.31 9.55 -1.93
C PRO A 168 -7.52 8.47 -3.00
N TYR A 169 -8.68 8.45 -3.67
CA TYR A 169 -8.91 7.53 -4.80
C TYR A 169 -8.11 7.92 -6.05
N TRP A 170 -7.83 9.21 -6.26
CA TRP A 170 -6.92 9.64 -7.33
C TRP A 170 -5.50 9.14 -7.06
N ILE A 171 -5.01 9.28 -5.82
CA ILE A 171 -3.69 8.79 -5.44
C ILE A 171 -3.57 7.30 -5.74
N THR A 172 -4.53 6.50 -5.31
CA THR A 172 -4.48 5.05 -5.45
C THR A 172 -4.73 4.55 -6.89
N ASN A 173 -5.28 5.36 -7.78
CA ASN A 173 -5.62 4.96 -9.15
C ASN A 173 -4.77 5.63 -10.25
N ARG A 174 -4.21 6.83 -9.98
CA ARG A 174 -3.45 7.59 -10.98
C ARG A 174 -2.01 7.84 -10.60
N ASN A 175 -1.72 8.00 -9.31
CA ASN A 175 -0.36 8.16 -8.83
C ASN A 175 0.21 6.79 -8.44
N MET A 176 0.24 5.86 -9.39
CA MET A 176 0.66 4.49 -9.18
C MET A 176 2.19 4.39 -9.12
N PHE A 177 2.71 3.84 -8.04
CA PHE A 177 4.14 3.58 -7.86
C PHE A 177 4.37 2.07 -7.91
N ASN A 178 5.08 1.63 -8.93
CA ASN A 178 5.42 0.22 -9.11
C ASN A 178 6.93 0.04 -8.93
N THR A 179 7.31 -0.93 -8.13
CA THR A 179 8.69 -1.31 -7.91
C THR A 179 8.88 -2.78 -8.17
N GLY A 180 9.81 -3.12 -9.06
CA GLY A 180 10.26 -4.49 -9.31
C GLY A 180 11.69 -4.68 -8.83
N LYS A 181 11.96 -5.80 -8.14
CA LYS A 181 13.29 -6.16 -7.64
C LYS A 181 13.59 -7.62 -7.96
N ASP A 182 14.72 -7.85 -8.61
CA ASP A 182 15.29 -9.18 -8.79
C ASP A 182 16.55 -9.33 -7.95
N ARG A 183 16.66 -10.44 -7.24
CA ARG A 183 17.81 -10.74 -6.41
C ARG A 183 18.29 -12.15 -6.68
N PHE A 184 19.58 -12.26 -6.97
CA PHE A 184 20.28 -13.53 -7.07
C PHE A 184 21.31 -13.62 -5.94
N LEU A 185 21.39 -14.78 -5.33
CA LEU A 185 22.39 -15.12 -4.34
C LEU A 185 23.03 -16.46 -4.73
N PHE A 186 24.35 -16.49 -4.78
CA PHE A 186 25.13 -17.70 -5.01
C PHE A 186 26.17 -17.83 -3.89
N GLY A 187 26.38 -19.06 -3.44
CA GLY A 187 27.37 -19.42 -2.45
C GLY A 187 27.97 -20.78 -2.75
N ALA A 188 29.25 -20.96 -2.43
CA ALA A 188 29.96 -22.22 -2.53
C ALA A 188 30.98 -22.35 -1.39
#